data_0ea203af46ee954b6d19d4f10965e71e
#
_entry.id   0ea203af46ee954b6d19d4f10965e71e
#
_cell.length_a   1.000
_cell.length_b   1.000
_cell.length_c   1.000
_cell.angle_alpha   90.00
_cell.angle_beta   90.00
_cell.angle_gamma   90.00
#
_symmetry.space_group_name_H-M   'P 1'
#
loop_
_entity.id
_entity.type
_entity.pdbx_description
1 polymer ?
#
loop_
_entity_poly.entity_id
_entity_poly.type
_entity_poly.pdbx_seq_one_letter_code
_entity_poly.pdbx_strand_id
1 'polypeptide(L)'
;MWSRVQSPATTLFQGMKILKVFLLAFSLTTSFAQTKPEVTISPAKVQHSGHVDLRGTGFTPKANAYSHLRRPDGTEFPVLSMMTNDRGEFTHDIDTLILSAGTYEVWVVDESAKTSSNVALFEVTLEQQ
;
A
#
# COMPACT_ATOMS: atom_id res chain seq x y z
N MET A 1 46.61 30.78 40.33
CA MET A 1 45.27 30.49 40.84
C MET A 1 44.16 31.07 40.04
N TRP A 2 44.47 32.02 39.23
CA TRP A 2 43.50 32.67 38.43
C TRP A 2 43.17 31.87 37.18
N SER A 3 44.10 31.07 36.76
CA SER A 3 43.97 30.32 35.53
C SER A 3 42.86 29.26 35.57
N ARG A 4 42.37 28.97 36.75
CA ARG A 4 41.32 27.93 36.84
C ARG A 4 40.01 28.34 36.25
N VAL A 5 39.78 29.60 36.15
CA VAL A 5 38.53 30.11 35.60
C VAL A 5 38.36 29.76 34.11
N GLN A 6 39.45 29.61 33.41
CA GLN A 6 39.41 29.35 31.99
C GLN A 6 38.97 27.91 31.66
N SER A 7 39.29 26.98 32.52
CA SER A 7 38.99 25.58 32.26
C SER A 7 37.51 25.29 32.07
N PRO A 8 36.61 25.82 32.91
CA PRO A 8 35.19 25.57 32.71
C PRO A 8 34.65 26.05 31.38
N ALA A 9 35.13 27.16 30.88
CA ALA A 9 34.68 27.69 29.63
C ALA A 9 35.03 26.75 28.47
N THR A 10 36.22 26.19 28.50
CA THR A 10 36.65 25.27 27.48
C THR A 10 35.76 24.03 27.45
N THR A 11 35.37 23.54 28.60
CA THR A 11 34.51 22.38 28.68
C THR A 11 33.14 22.61 28.04
N LEU A 12 32.60 23.81 28.19
CA LEU A 12 31.31 24.14 27.60
C LEU A 12 31.33 24.09 26.08
N PHE A 13 32.42 24.57 25.48
CA PHE A 13 32.53 24.54 24.02
C PHE A 13 32.55 23.15 23.50
N GLN A 14 33.21 22.26 24.16
CA GLN A 14 33.24 20.84 23.73
C GLN A 14 31.88 20.21 23.74
N GLY A 15 31.07 20.54 24.74
CA GLY A 15 29.70 20.02 24.79
C GLY A 15 28.85 20.49 23.63
N MET A 16 29.01 21.69 23.20
CA MET A 16 28.25 22.22 22.06
C MET A 16 28.62 21.53 20.77
N LYS A 17 29.87 21.18 20.57
CA LYS A 17 30.30 20.45 19.38
C LYS A 17 29.67 19.08 19.31
N ILE A 18 29.57 18.40 20.40
CA ILE A 18 28.97 17.06 20.45
C ILE A 18 27.49 17.13 20.05
N LEU A 19 26.77 18.13 20.51
CA LEU A 19 25.37 18.29 20.17
C LEU A 19 25.15 18.47 18.67
N LYS A 20 26.00 19.22 18.00
CA LYS A 20 25.88 19.41 16.57
C LYS A 20 26.04 18.14 15.79
N VAL A 21 26.99 17.31 16.17
CA VAL A 21 27.22 16.03 15.51
C VAL A 21 26.02 15.12 15.68
N PHE A 22 25.42 15.11 16.86
CA PHE A 22 24.27 14.28 17.14
C PHE A 22 23.06 14.66 16.26
N LEU A 23 22.82 15.94 16.06
CA LEU A 23 21.73 16.41 15.22
C LEU A 23 21.88 15.97 13.76
N LEU A 24 23.09 16.00 13.24
CA LEU A 24 23.34 15.56 11.87
C LEU A 24 23.02 14.09 11.69
N ALA A 25 23.41 13.26 12.65
CA ALA A 25 23.12 11.83 12.60
C ALA A 25 21.62 11.58 12.59
N PHE A 26 20.85 12.32 13.36
CA PHE A 26 19.42 12.15 13.44
C PHE A 26 18.72 12.48 12.11
N SER A 27 19.19 13.50 11.39
CA SER A 27 18.53 13.91 10.16
C SER A 27 18.70 12.90 9.02
N LEU A 28 19.63 11.97 9.10
CA LEU A 28 19.85 10.96 8.08
C LEU A 28 18.88 9.78 8.16
N THR A 29 18.11 9.66 9.23
CA THR A 29 17.27 8.50 9.46
C THR A 29 15.82 8.67 8.98
N THR A 30 15.47 9.79 8.36
CA THR A 30 14.07 10.11 8.03
C THR A 30 13.71 9.95 6.56
N SER A 31 14.53 9.27 5.76
CA SER A 31 14.38 9.29 4.31
C SER A 31 13.62 8.10 3.70
N PHE A 32 13.02 7.21 4.50
CA PHE A 32 12.30 6.06 3.95
C PHE A 32 10.84 6.37 3.79
N ALA A 33 10.39 6.46 2.54
CA ALA A 33 8.98 6.54 2.22
C ALA A 33 8.44 5.12 2.07
N GLN A 34 7.35 4.81 2.77
CA GLN A 34 6.67 3.53 2.59
C GLN A 34 5.77 3.62 1.38
N THR A 35 5.83 2.61 0.51
CA THR A 35 4.92 2.50 -0.60
C THR A 35 3.54 2.07 -0.09
N LYS A 36 2.49 2.68 -0.62
CA LYS A 36 1.13 2.29 -0.31
C LYS A 36 0.68 1.22 -1.29
N PRO A 37 -0.12 0.25 -0.82
CA PRO A 37 -0.69 -0.71 -1.74
C PRO A 37 -1.71 -0.04 -2.66
N GLU A 38 -1.62 -0.35 -3.95
CA GLU A 38 -2.52 0.18 -4.97
C GLU A 38 -3.04 -0.95 -5.82
N VAL A 39 -4.30 -0.83 -6.24
CA VAL A 39 -4.90 -1.77 -7.19
C VAL A 39 -5.49 -1.01 -8.37
N THR A 40 -5.44 -1.65 -9.53
CA THR A 40 -6.05 -1.14 -10.76
C THR A 40 -6.88 -2.25 -11.39
N ILE A 41 -7.94 -1.85 -12.10
CA ILE A 41 -8.82 -2.75 -12.83
C ILE A 41 -8.79 -2.38 -14.30
N SER A 42 -8.71 -3.38 -15.17
CA SER A 42 -8.73 -3.16 -16.61
C SER A 42 -9.40 -4.33 -17.31
N PRO A 43 -10.39 -4.10 -18.19
CA PRO A 43 -11.05 -2.82 -18.44
C PRO A 43 -11.99 -2.44 -17.29
N ALA A 44 -12.32 -1.16 -17.19
CA ALA A 44 -13.23 -0.69 -16.16
C ALA A 44 -14.70 -0.98 -16.48
N LYS A 45 -14.99 -1.35 -17.71
CA LYS A 45 -16.33 -1.69 -18.16
C LYS A 45 -16.24 -2.93 -19.03
N VAL A 46 -17.05 -3.94 -18.73
CA VAL A 46 -16.94 -5.25 -19.35
C VAL A 46 -18.34 -5.84 -19.51
N GLN A 47 -18.52 -6.66 -20.54
CA GLN A 47 -19.76 -7.42 -20.71
C GLN A 47 -19.82 -8.60 -19.76
N HIS A 48 -21.03 -9.11 -19.58
CA HIS A 48 -21.32 -10.22 -18.66
C HIS A 48 -20.44 -11.46 -18.88
N SER A 49 -20.03 -11.73 -20.10
CA SER A 49 -19.22 -12.90 -20.44
C SER A 49 -17.74 -12.58 -20.58
N GLY A 50 -17.29 -11.45 -20.05
CA GLY A 50 -15.92 -11.01 -20.21
C GLY A 50 -15.04 -11.28 -18.99
N HIS A 51 -13.90 -10.62 -18.97
CA HIS A 51 -12.91 -10.72 -17.90
C HIS A 51 -12.39 -9.34 -17.56
N VAL A 52 -12.06 -9.14 -16.29
CA VAL A 52 -11.32 -7.96 -15.85
C VAL A 52 -10.07 -8.41 -15.12
N ASP A 53 -8.97 -7.69 -15.32
CA ASP A 53 -7.71 -7.96 -14.65
C ASP A 53 -7.56 -7.01 -13.46
N LEU A 54 -7.37 -7.58 -12.29
CA LEU A 54 -7.03 -6.85 -11.09
C LEU A 54 -5.52 -6.94 -10.90
N ARG A 55 -4.86 -5.80 -10.83
CA ARG A 55 -3.42 -5.73 -10.61
C ARG A 55 -3.11 -4.97 -9.35
N GLY A 56 -2.18 -5.50 -8.57
CA GLY A 56 -1.76 -4.86 -7.34
C GLY A 56 -0.28 -4.57 -7.32
N THR A 57 0.10 -3.44 -6.72
CA THR A 57 1.48 -3.04 -6.51
C THR A 57 1.62 -2.40 -5.14
N GLY A 58 2.85 -2.32 -4.64
CA GLY A 58 3.13 -1.67 -3.37
C GLY A 58 2.79 -2.48 -2.14
N PHE A 59 2.52 -3.78 -2.30
CA PHE A 59 2.23 -4.69 -1.20
C PHE A 59 3.51 -5.26 -0.61
N THR A 60 3.39 -5.90 0.54
CA THR A 60 4.52 -6.62 1.14
C THR A 60 4.91 -7.78 0.22
N PRO A 61 6.20 -7.93 -0.12
CA PRO A 61 6.65 -9.02 -0.99
C PRO A 61 6.44 -10.39 -0.35
N LYS A 62 6.12 -11.38 -1.18
CA LYS A 62 5.98 -12.78 -0.78
C LYS A 62 5.08 -12.96 0.43
N ALA A 63 3.95 -12.26 0.44
CA ALA A 63 3.04 -12.23 1.58
C ALA A 63 1.60 -12.38 1.10
N ASN A 64 0.72 -12.67 2.04
CA ASN A 64 -0.69 -12.82 1.74
C ASN A 64 -1.37 -11.47 1.57
N ALA A 65 -2.22 -11.39 0.57
CA ALA A 65 -3.09 -10.26 0.32
C ALA A 65 -4.51 -10.79 0.18
N TYR A 66 -5.48 -10.08 0.76
CA TYR A 66 -6.87 -10.52 0.77
C TYR A 66 -7.72 -9.60 -0.09
N SER A 67 -8.29 -10.16 -1.14
CA SER A 67 -9.14 -9.43 -2.08
C SER A 67 -10.58 -9.45 -1.62
N HIS A 68 -11.18 -8.28 -1.57
CA HIS A 68 -12.59 -8.08 -1.24
C HIS A 68 -13.32 -7.57 -2.47
N LEU A 69 -14.45 -8.19 -2.77
CA LEU A 69 -15.28 -7.80 -3.91
C LEU A 69 -16.70 -7.56 -3.40
N ARG A 70 -17.20 -6.34 -3.62
CA ARG A 70 -18.54 -5.94 -3.18
C ARG A 70 -19.47 -5.84 -4.39
N ARG A 71 -20.65 -6.44 -4.24
CA ARG A 71 -21.69 -6.42 -5.26
C ARG A 71 -22.40 -5.07 -5.32
N PRO A 72 -23.13 -4.79 -6.42
CA PRO A 72 -23.93 -3.58 -6.53
C PRO A 72 -24.96 -3.40 -5.41
N ASP A 73 -25.45 -4.51 -4.82
CA ASP A 73 -26.41 -4.42 -3.72
C ASP A 73 -25.76 -4.21 -2.35
N GLY A 74 -24.43 -4.05 -2.29
CA GLY A 74 -23.69 -3.82 -1.06
C GLY A 74 -23.20 -5.04 -0.34
N THR A 75 -23.59 -6.24 -0.78
CA THR A 75 -23.10 -7.49 -0.17
C THR A 75 -21.72 -7.83 -0.73
N GLU A 76 -20.95 -8.60 0.02
CA GLU A 76 -19.60 -8.98 -0.37
C GLU A 76 -19.52 -10.46 -0.70
N PHE A 77 -18.64 -10.77 -1.67
CA PHE A 77 -18.23 -12.15 -1.94
C PHE A 77 -17.30 -12.64 -0.83
N PRO A 78 -17.12 -13.94 -0.69
CA PRO A 78 -16.08 -14.44 0.20
C PRO A 78 -14.72 -13.89 -0.16
N VAL A 79 -13.91 -13.61 0.86
CA VAL A 79 -12.58 -13.02 0.69
C VAL A 79 -11.66 -14.04 -0.01
N LEU A 80 -10.91 -13.56 -1.00
CA LEU A 80 -9.96 -14.38 -1.74
C LEU A 80 -8.55 -14.09 -1.28
N SER A 81 -7.83 -15.14 -0.88
CA SER A 81 -6.44 -15.00 -0.46
C SER A 81 -5.53 -15.17 -1.67
N MET A 82 -4.55 -14.25 -1.79
CA MET A 82 -3.57 -14.28 -2.86
C MET A 82 -2.18 -14.09 -2.28
N MET A 83 -1.16 -14.56 -3.01
CA MET A 83 0.22 -14.38 -2.61
C MET A 83 0.89 -13.39 -3.56
N THR A 84 1.56 -12.40 -3.00
CA THR A 84 2.32 -11.45 -3.80
C THR A 84 3.65 -12.06 -4.24
N ASN A 85 4.23 -11.50 -5.31
CA ASN A 85 5.53 -11.93 -5.79
C ASN A 85 6.66 -11.26 -4.97
N ASP A 86 7.90 -11.45 -5.40
CA ASP A 86 9.05 -10.92 -4.68
C ASP A 86 9.17 -9.39 -4.77
N ARG A 87 8.33 -8.74 -5.56
CA ARG A 87 8.26 -7.27 -5.66
C ARG A 87 6.98 -6.69 -5.05
N GLY A 88 6.17 -7.52 -4.39
CA GLY A 88 4.94 -7.05 -3.79
C GLY A 88 3.84 -6.79 -4.81
N GLU A 89 3.83 -7.51 -5.91
CA GLU A 89 2.88 -7.36 -7.00
C GLU A 89 2.06 -8.63 -7.18
N PHE A 90 0.86 -8.49 -7.73
CA PHE A 90 0.04 -9.62 -8.13
C PHE A 90 -0.86 -9.23 -9.30
N THR A 91 -1.36 -10.24 -10.01
CA THR A 91 -2.39 -10.09 -11.03
C THR A 91 -3.43 -11.18 -10.80
N HIS A 92 -4.70 -10.79 -10.87
CA HIS A 92 -5.81 -11.72 -10.70
C HIS A 92 -6.86 -11.46 -11.75
N ASP A 93 -7.29 -12.51 -12.44
CA ASP A 93 -8.32 -12.44 -13.46
C ASP A 93 -9.69 -12.70 -12.83
N ILE A 94 -10.62 -11.77 -13.03
CA ILE A 94 -11.98 -11.90 -12.54
C ILE A 94 -12.89 -12.23 -13.71
N ASP A 95 -13.49 -13.41 -13.68
CA ASP A 95 -14.46 -13.86 -14.69
C ASP A 95 -15.80 -13.24 -14.35
N THR A 96 -16.41 -12.52 -15.31
CA THR A 96 -17.67 -11.83 -15.08
C THR A 96 -18.89 -12.67 -15.44
N LEU A 97 -18.70 -13.91 -15.85
CA LEU A 97 -19.82 -14.78 -16.24
C LEU A 97 -20.83 -14.99 -15.10
N ILE A 98 -20.33 -15.06 -13.88
CA ILE A 98 -21.18 -15.28 -12.70
C ILE A 98 -21.65 -13.99 -12.06
N LEU A 99 -21.26 -12.84 -12.60
CA LEU A 99 -21.59 -11.54 -12.03
C LEU A 99 -22.81 -10.93 -12.73
N SER A 100 -23.76 -10.44 -11.95
CA SER A 100 -24.89 -9.70 -12.50
C SER A 100 -24.46 -8.31 -12.96
N ALA A 101 -25.27 -7.67 -13.79
CA ALA A 101 -24.99 -6.33 -14.28
C ALA A 101 -24.98 -5.34 -13.10
N GLY A 102 -24.07 -4.39 -13.16
CA GLY A 102 -23.94 -3.33 -12.14
C GLY A 102 -22.50 -2.96 -11.89
N THR A 103 -22.32 -2.08 -10.92
CA THR A 103 -20.99 -1.57 -10.53
C THR A 103 -20.48 -2.34 -9.32
N TYR A 104 -19.26 -2.83 -9.43
CA TYR A 104 -18.58 -3.60 -8.40
C TYR A 104 -17.42 -2.80 -7.83
N GLU A 105 -17.16 -2.99 -6.54
CA GLU A 105 -16.02 -2.40 -5.85
C GLU A 105 -15.06 -3.49 -5.45
N VAL A 106 -13.77 -3.27 -5.67
CA VAL A 106 -12.74 -4.22 -5.25
C VAL A 106 -11.62 -3.47 -4.53
N TRP A 107 -11.16 -4.05 -3.44
CA TRP A 107 -10.00 -3.54 -2.71
C TRP A 107 -9.26 -4.73 -2.12
N VAL A 108 -7.99 -4.53 -1.81
CA VAL A 108 -7.11 -5.59 -1.34
C VAL A 108 -6.41 -5.14 -0.07
N VAL A 109 -6.41 -6.01 0.92
CA VAL A 109 -5.78 -5.75 2.21
C VAL A 109 -4.45 -6.48 2.26
N ASP A 110 -3.39 -5.72 2.59
CA ASP A 110 -2.07 -6.27 2.86
C ASP A 110 -2.04 -6.75 4.30
N GLU A 111 -2.09 -8.06 4.51
CA GLU A 111 -2.17 -8.62 5.85
C GLU A 111 -0.91 -8.32 6.67
N SER A 112 0.27 -8.39 6.05
CA SER A 112 1.53 -8.18 6.75
C SER A 112 1.69 -6.75 7.23
N ALA A 113 1.32 -5.79 6.40
CA ALA A 113 1.45 -4.37 6.73
C ALA A 113 0.22 -3.81 7.41
N LYS A 114 -0.88 -4.57 7.47
CA LYS A 114 -2.16 -4.11 8.04
C LYS A 114 -2.68 -2.86 7.35
N THR A 115 -2.52 -2.79 6.04
CA THR A 115 -2.95 -1.64 5.24
C THR A 115 -3.88 -2.10 4.13
N SER A 116 -4.76 -1.20 3.70
CA SER A 116 -5.71 -1.48 2.63
C SER A 116 -5.38 -0.62 1.41
N SER A 117 -5.60 -1.19 0.23
CA SER A 117 -5.42 -0.48 -1.03
C SER A 117 -6.55 0.53 -1.23
N ASN A 118 -6.44 1.30 -2.31
CA ASN A 118 -7.56 2.08 -2.82
C ASN A 118 -8.69 1.15 -3.25
N VAL A 119 -9.90 1.70 -3.37
CA VAL A 119 -11.05 0.99 -3.93
C VAL A 119 -11.07 1.22 -5.43
N ALA A 120 -11.06 0.15 -6.22
CA ALA A 120 -11.18 0.21 -7.67
C ALA A 120 -12.59 -0.22 -8.08
N LEU A 121 -13.11 0.37 -9.14
CA LEU A 121 -14.48 0.11 -9.60
C LEU A 121 -14.45 -0.51 -11.00
N PHE A 122 -15.36 -1.44 -11.26
CA PHE A 122 -15.63 -1.87 -12.61
C PHE A 122 -17.14 -2.12 -12.77
N GLU A 123 -17.59 -2.00 -14.01
CA GLU A 123 -19.00 -2.17 -14.34
C GLU A 123 -19.17 -3.37 -15.25
N VAL A 124 -20.15 -4.21 -14.90
CA VAL A 124 -20.58 -5.33 -15.74
C VAL A 124 -21.86 -4.91 -16.45
N THR A 125 -21.86 -5.01 -17.78
CA THR A 125 -23.02 -4.69 -18.61
C THR A 125 -23.60 -5.96 -19.20
N LEU A 126 -24.90 -5.92 -19.49
CA LEU A 126 -25.54 -7.01 -20.20
C LEU A 126 -25.11 -7.01 -21.66
N GLU A 127 -25.04 -8.22 -22.22
CA GLU A 127 -24.77 -8.33 -23.66
C GLU A 127 -25.94 -7.78 -24.44
N GLN A 128 -25.62 -7.02 -25.49
CA GLN A 128 -26.65 -6.53 -26.39
C GLN A 128 -26.94 -7.60 -27.41
N GLN A 129 -28.22 -7.84 -27.64
CA GLN A 129 -28.67 -8.80 -28.66
C GLN A 129 -28.98 -8.09 -29.95
#